data_23f38dcb2f78dd26c8d8e7cc8e19a846
#
_entry.id   23f38dcb2f78dd26c8d8e7cc8e19a846
#
_cell.length_a   1.000
_cell.length_b   1.000
_cell.length_c   1.000
_cell.angle_alpha   90.00
_cell.angle_beta   90.00
_cell.angle_gamma   90.00
#
_symmetry.space_group_name_H-M   'P 1'
#
loop_
_entity.id
_entity.type
_entity.pdbx_description
1 polymer ?
#
loop_
_entity_poly.entity_id
_entity_poly.type
_entity_poly.pdbx_seq_one_letter_code
_entity_poly.pdbx_strand_id
1 'polypeptide(L)'
;GLPSVCQIFYCSDDLNVLENFVYGDTPDADAVLALVDSLFSSGEAFDLALYDTANRFDIRPLVLRTLLTYLELDGYRAEGTPFYADYSFQPIVSSADILARFEGERRQFLARLLAQASKRRTWFSINLEDSARQLGCARERIVKALDWLGEQQLLKVEVAGVRNCFRRLREPIDR
;
A
#
# COMPACT_ATOMS: atom_id res chain seq x y z
N GLY A 1 39.28 -31.80 10.19
CA GLY A 1 39.51 -30.36 10.44
C GLY A 1 40.43 -30.16 11.64
N LEU A 2 41.19 -29.10 11.66
CA LEU A 2 41.97 -28.73 12.84
C LEU A 2 41.04 -28.23 13.95
N PRO A 3 41.36 -28.49 15.24
CA PRO A 3 40.59 -27.97 16.33
C PRO A 3 40.61 -26.43 16.30
N SER A 4 39.47 -25.81 16.46
CA SER A 4 39.31 -24.37 16.55
C SER A 4 38.65 -23.97 17.84
N VAL A 5 38.99 -22.80 18.39
CA VAL A 5 38.37 -22.21 19.59
C VAL A 5 37.58 -21.03 19.13
N CYS A 6 36.27 -21.05 19.43
CA CYS A 6 35.38 -19.90 19.27
C CYS A 6 35.23 -19.20 20.62
N GLN A 7 35.46 -17.92 20.65
CA GLN A 7 35.34 -17.10 21.88
C GLN A 7 34.52 -15.85 21.60
N ILE A 8 33.45 -15.63 22.40
CA ILE A 8 32.62 -14.45 22.31
C ILE A 8 32.96 -13.53 23.48
N PHE A 9 33.30 -12.29 23.16
CA PHE A 9 33.44 -11.22 24.14
C PHE A 9 32.16 -10.37 24.08
N TYR A 10 31.49 -10.22 25.20
CA TYR A 10 30.28 -9.41 25.28
C TYR A 10 30.23 -8.66 26.62
N CYS A 11 29.49 -7.55 26.67
CA CYS A 11 29.11 -6.87 27.91
C CYS A 11 27.58 -6.88 28.07
N SER A 12 27.09 -6.46 29.23
CA SER A 12 25.66 -6.42 29.53
C SER A 12 24.87 -5.52 28.54
N ASP A 13 25.54 -4.48 28.01
CA ASP A 13 24.91 -3.55 27.07
C ASP A 13 24.72 -4.18 25.67
N ASP A 14 25.50 -5.22 25.34
CA ASP A 14 25.35 -5.96 24.08
C ASP A 14 24.17 -6.93 24.10
N LEU A 15 23.62 -7.23 25.28
CA LEU A 15 22.51 -8.20 25.42
C LEU A 15 21.30 -7.74 24.62
N ASN A 16 20.93 -6.46 24.69
CA ASN A 16 19.81 -5.90 23.93
C ASN A 16 20.00 -6.07 22.42
N VAL A 17 21.24 -5.96 21.93
CA VAL A 17 21.56 -6.15 20.51
C VAL A 17 21.41 -7.62 20.12
N LEU A 18 21.89 -8.53 20.95
CA LEU A 18 21.78 -9.97 20.74
C LEU A 18 20.32 -10.44 20.80
N GLU A 19 19.56 -9.95 21.78
CA GLU A 19 18.12 -10.21 21.90
C GLU A 19 17.36 -9.70 20.67
N ASN A 20 17.67 -8.52 20.17
CA ASN A 20 17.09 -8.00 18.95
C ASN A 20 17.46 -8.85 17.71
N PHE A 21 18.63 -9.48 17.66
CA PHE A 21 18.96 -10.41 16.61
C PHE A 21 18.16 -11.71 16.68
N VAL A 22 17.89 -12.21 17.87
CA VAL A 22 17.18 -13.49 18.09
C VAL A 22 15.68 -13.30 18.03
N TYR A 23 15.15 -12.26 18.67
CA TYR A 23 13.71 -12.05 18.89
C TYR A 23 13.15 -10.86 18.12
N GLY A 24 13.99 -10.04 17.53
CA GLY A 24 13.57 -8.81 16.86
C GLY A 24 12.61 -8.99 15.68
N ASP A 25 12.51 -10.21 15.17
CA ASP A 25 11.54 -10.60 14.14
C ASP A 25 10.31 -11.31 14.74
N THR A 26 10.27 -11.52 16.06
CA THR A 26 9.11 -12.09 16.75
C THR A 26 8.19 -10.94 17.17
N PRO A 27 7.00 -10.82 16.59
CA PRO A 27 6.06 -9.76 16.97
C PRO A 27 5.48 -10.06 18.33
N ASP A 28 5.07 -9.01 19.04
CA ASP A 28 4.33 -9.12 20.30
C ASP A 28 3.00 -9.87 20.07
N ALA A 29 2.61 -10.74 21.00
CA ALA A 29 1.40 -11.53 20.89
C ALA A 29 0.13 -10.66 20.83
N ASP A 30 0.08 -9.58 21.63
CA ASP A 30 -1.07 -8.66 21.63
C ASP A 30 -1.15 -7.89 20.32
N ALA A 31 -0.01 -7.52 19.72
CA ALA A 31 0.05 -6.89 18.40
C ALA A 31 -0.47 -7.83 17.30
N VAL A 32 -0.10 -9.12 17.35
CA VAL A 32 -0.61 -10.13 16.41
C VAL A 32 -2.11 -10.31 16.58
N LEU A 33 -2.60 -10.40 17.82
CA LEU A 33 -4.03 -10.54 18.10
C LEU A 33 -4.82 -9.33 17.59
N ALA A 34 -4.34 -8.12 17.87
CA ALA A 34 -4.97 -6.88 17.39
C ALA A 34 -4.98 -6.80 15.86
N LEU A 35 -3.90 -7.23 15.19
CA LEU A 35 -3.85 -7.34 13.74
C LEU A 35 -4.91 -8.32 13.23
N VAL A 36 -4.97 -9.53 13.77
CA VAL A 36 -5.94 -10.56 13.37
C VAL A 36 -7.37 -10.06 13.56
N ASP A 37 -7.69 -9.48 14.73
CA ASP A 37 -9.01 -8.90 14.99
C ASP A 37 -9.35 -7.80 13.98
N SER A 38 -8.41 -6.93 13.64
CA SER A 38 -8.59 -5.89 12.62
C SER A 38 -8.88 -6.47 11.24
N LEU A 39 -8.15 -7.54 10.84
CA LEU A 39 -8.36 -8.20 9.54
C LEU A 39 -9.72 -8.88 9.45
N PHE A 40 -10.15 -9.55 10.52
CA PHE A 40 -11.42 -10.26 10.54
C PHE A 40 -12.64 -9.36 10.81
N SER A 41 -12.43 -8.17 11.40
CA SER A 41 -13.46 -7.13 11.51
C SER A 41 -13.68 -6.35 10.21
N SER A 42 -12.74 -6.44 9.27
CA SER A 42 -12.91 -5.91 7.92
C SER A 42 -13.94 -6.76 7.17
N GLY A 43 -14.63 -6.20 6.19
CA GLY A 43 -15.63 -6.92 5.41
C GLY A 43 -15.10 -8.21 4.75
N GLU A 44 -15.96 -8.89 3.99
CA GLU A 44 -15.57 -10.11 3.25
C GLU A 44 -14.41 -9.85 2.26
N ALA A 45 -14.42 -8.70 1.59
CA ALA A 45 -13.32 -8.21 0.76
C ALA A 45 -12.73 -6.95 1.39
N PHE A 46 -11.42 -6.91 1.52
CA PHE A 46 -10.69 -5.78 2.08
C PHE A 46 -9.32 -5.63 1.40
N ASP A 47 -8.73 -4.47 1.56
CA ASP A 47 -7.38 -4.19 1.10
C ASP A 47 -6.54 -3.60 2.23
N LEU A 48 -5.23 -3.76 2.15
CA LEU A 48 -4.28 -3.18 3.08
C LEU A 48 -3.02 -2.66 2.38
N ALA A 49 -2.47 -1.58 2.92
CA ALA A 49 -1.14 -1.11 2.62
C ALA A 49 -0.16 -1.78 3.60
N LEU A 50 0.73 -2.63 3.09
CA LEU A 50 1.60 -3.47 3.91
C LEU A 50 2.41 -2.64 4.93
N TYR A 51 3.04 -1.55 4.48
CA TYR A 51 3.87 -0.70 5.33
C TYR A 51 3.06 0.08 6.38
N ASP A 52 1.90 0.61 6.00
CA ASP A 52 1.04 1.36 6.94
C ASP A 52 0.47 0.42 8.00
N THR A 53 0.07 -0.78 7.60
CA THR A 53 -0.40 -1.83 8.52
C THR A 53 0.72 -2.30 9.45
N ALA A 54 1.91 -2.54 8.92
CA ALA A 54 3.09 -2.90 9.70
C ALA A 54 3.40 -1.84 10.77
N ASN A 55 3.42 -0.57 10.40
CA ASN A 55 3.64 0.54 11.33
C ASN A 55 2.52 0.68 12.37
N ARG A 56 1.26 0.47 11.96
CA ARG A 56 0.10 0.59 12.86
C ARG A 56 0.13 -0.43 13.99
N PHE A 57 0.58 -1.65 13.71
CA PHE A 57 0.61 -2.75 14.68
C PHE A 57 2.01 -3.01 15.24
N ASP A 58 2.99 -2.16 14.93
CA ASP A 58 4.40 -2.33 15.33
C ASP A 58 4.97 -3.72 14.99
N ILE A 59 4.63 -4.20 13.79
CA ILE A 59 5.09 -5.47 13.25
C ILE A 59 5.98 -5.20 12.04
N ARG A 60 7.15 -5.82 11.97
CA ARG A 60 8.03 -5.64 10.80
C ARG A 60 7.33 -6.06 9.50
N PRO A 61 7.48 -5.33 8.38
CA PRO A 61 6.78 -5.63 7.12
C PRO A 61 6.99 -7.05 6.61
N LEU A 62 8.19 -7.62 6.80
CA LEU A 62 8.49 -9.00 6.41
C LEU A 62 7.71 -10.00 7.27
N VAL A 63 7.66 -9.78 8.57
CA VAL A 63 6.91 -10.61 9.51
C VAL A 63 5.41 -10.53 9.22
N LEU A 64 4.89 -9.32 8.99
CA LEU A 64 3.49 -9.14 8.58
C LEU A 64 3.17 -9.93 7.31
N ARG A 65 4.04 -9.87 6.30
CA ARG A 65 3.86 -10.66 5.07
C ARG A 65 3.81 -12.16 5.36
N THR A 66 4.69 -12.65 6.23
CA THR A 66 4.72 -14.07 6.64
C THR A 66 3.44 -14.46 7.37
N LEU A 67 2.95 -13.65 8.31
CA LEU A 67 1.68 -13.89 9.00
C LEU A 67 0.50 -13.93 8.01
N LEU A 68 0.47 -13.00 7.07
CA LEU A 68 -0.53 -12.99 6.02
C LEU A 68 -0.45 -14.25 5.16
N THR A 69 0.73 -14.77 4.84
CA THR A 69 0.91 -16.04 4.10
C THR A 69 0.41 -17.23 4.91
N TYR A 70 0.67 -17.31 6.21
CA TYR A 70 0.13 -18.36 7.04
C TYR A 70 -1.41 -18.37 7.07
N LEU A 71 -2.04 -17.20 7.20
CA LEU A 71 -3.50 -17.09 7.13
C LEU A 71 -4.06 -17.56 5.77
N GLU A 72 -3.29 -17.43 4.69
CA GLU A 72 -3.67 -17.96 3.39
C GLU A 72 -3.49 -19.47 3.29
N LEU A 73 -2.36 -20.00 3.73
CA LEU A 73 -2.08 -21.43 3.74
C LEU A 73 -3.09 -22.19 4.61
N ASP A 74 -3.51 -21.62 5.72
CA ASP A 74 -4.52 -22.18 6.62
C ASP A 74 -5.97 -21.96 6.09
N GLY A 75 -6.13 -21.34 4.94
CA GLY A 75 -7.40 -21.15 4.26
C GLY A 75 -8.35 -20.15 4.91
N TYR A 76 -7.83 -19.19 5.68
CA TYR A 76 -8.63 -18.10 6.26
C TYR A 76 -8.88 -16.97 5.27
N ARG A 77 -7.97 -16.75 4.35
CA ARG A 77 -8.05 -15.71 3.33
C ARG A 77 -7.49 -16.16 1.99
N ALA A 78 -7.82 -15.47 0.92
CA ALA A 78 -7.15 -15.55 -0.37
C ALA A 78 -6.65 -14.17 -0.79
N GLU A 79 -5.43 -14.11 -1.34
CA GLU A 79 -4.89 -12.91 -1.94
C GLU A 79 -5.53 -12.68 -3.31
N GLY A 80 -5.91 -11.43 -3.57
CA GLY A 80 -6.40 -10.95 -4.85
C GLY A 80 -5.34 -10.16 -5.61
N THR A 81 -5.73 -9.60 -6.75
CA THR A 81 -4.84 -8.75 -7.53
C THR A 81 -4.58 -7.43 -6.80
N PRO A 82 -3.32 -7.10 -6.49
CA PRO A 82 -2.99 -5.83 -5.88
C PRO A 82 -3.29 -4.67 -6.84
N PHE A 83 -3.55 -3.49 -6.28
CA PHE A 83 -3.76 -2.28 -7.07
C PHE A 83 -3.00 -1.08 -6.47
N TYR A 84 -2.84 -0.04 -7.27
CA TYR A 84 -2.30 1.22 -6.79
C TYR A 84 -3.44 2.12 -6.33
N ALA A 85 -3.34 2.67 -5.11
CA ALA A 85 -4.33 3.57 -4.55
C ALA A 85 -4.10 5.02 -5.00
N ASP A 86 -2.85 5.39 -5.20
CA ASP A 86 -2.42 6.75 -5.48
C ASP A 86 -1.67 6.83 -6.80
N TYR A 87 -1.93 7.90 -7.52
CA TYR A 87 -1.16 8.32 -8.69
C TYR A 87 -0.47 9.64 -8.38
N SER A 88 0.82 9.71 -8.71
CA SER A 88 1.57 10.95 -8.69
C SER A 88 1.89 11.36 -10.11
N PHE A 89 1.78 12.64 -10.43
CA PHE A 89 2.14 13.13 -11.74
C PHE A 89 2.80 14.50 -11.70
N GLN A 90 3.63 14.76 -12.68
CA GLN A 90 4.25 16.04 -12.91
C GLN A 90 3.82 16.55 -14.29
N PRO A 91 3.22 17.74 -14.40
CA PRO A 91 2.87 18.32 -15.70
C PRO A 91 4.13 18.62 -16.53
N ILE A 92 4.14 18.16 -17.77
CA ILE A 92 5.15 18.48 -18.78
C ILE A 92 4.75 19.78 -19.49
N VAL A 93 3.44 19.96 -19.69
CA VAL A 93 2.83 21.17 -20.23
C VAL A 93 1.84 21.75 -19.24
N SER A 94 1.43 23.02 -19.42
CA SER A 94 0.49 23.63 -18.48
C SER A 94 -0.87 22.94 -18.48
N SER A 95 -1.58 22.95 -17.35
CA SER A 95 -2.94 22.41 -17.26
C SER A 95 -3.90 23.07 -18.26
N ALA A 96 -3.69 24.35 -18.58
CA ALA A 96 -4.48 25.06 -19.57
C ALA A 96 -4.26 24.48 -20.99
N ASP A 97 -3.01 24.17 -21.34
CA ASP A 97 -2.66 23.58 -22.64
C ASP A 97 -3.18 22.13 -22.75
N ILE A 98 -3.16 21.39 -21.64
CA ILE A 98 -3.78 20.04 -21.59
C ILE A 98 -5.28 20.19 -21.89
N LEU A 99 -5.98 21.04 -21.15
CA LEU A 99 -7.43 21.20 -21.28
C LEU A 99 -7.86 21.79 -22.63
N ALA A 100 -7.01 22.58 -23.29
CA ALA A 100 -7.28 23.10 -24.61
C ALA A 100 -7.34 22.04 -25.72
N ARG A 101 -6.78 20.86 -25.46
CA ARG A 101 -6.80 19.72 -26.42
C ARG A 101 -8.09 18.90 -26.38
N PHE A 102 -8.99 19.22 -25.45
CA PHE A 102 -10.23 18.49 -25.25
C PHE A 102 -11.45 19.41 -25.30
N GLU A 103 -12.58 18.85 -25.68
CA GLU A 103 -13.87 19.54 -25.74
C GLU A 103 -14.94 18.78 -24.95
N GLY A 104 -16.05 19.48 -24.66
CA GLY A 104 -17.23 18.89 -24.05
C GLY A 104 -16.98 18.20 -22.71
N GLU A 105 -17.56 17.03 -22.55
CA GLU A 105 -17.51 16.23 -21.31
C GLU A 105 -16.08 15.85 -20.90
N ARG A 106 -15.23 15.49 -21.87
CA ARG A 106 -13.85 15.10 -21.60
C ARG A 106 -13.04 16.22 -20.97
N ARG A 107 -13.20 17.44 -21.48
CA ARG A 107 -12.55 18.62 -20.91
C ARG A 107 -13.02 18.90 -19.48
N GLN A 108 -14.34 18.81 -19.24
CA GLN A 108 -14.91 19.01 -17.90
C GLN A 108 -14.43 17.94 -16.92
N PHE A 109 -14.41 16.67 -17.33
CA PHE A 109 -13.90 15.59 -16.52
C PHE A 109 -12.43 15.80 -16.13
N LEU A 110 -11.56 16.10 -17.11
CA LEU A 110 -10.15 16.33 -16.85
C LEU A 110 -9.91 17.58 -15.99
N ALA A 111 -10.66 18.66 -16.19
CA ALA A 111 -10.56 19.84 -15.35
C ALA A 111 -10.90 19.51 -13.88
N ARG A 112 -11.97 18.77 -13.64
CA ARG A 112 -12.37 18.33 -12.30
C ARG A 112 -11.35 17.36 -11.70
N LEU A 113 -10.81 16.44 -12.48
CA LEU A 113 -9.79 15.48 -12.05
C LEU A 113 -8.50 16.19 -11.62
N LEU A 114 -7.97 17.08 -12.46
CA LEU A 114 -6.74 17.81 -12.16
C LEU A 114 -6.92 18.77 -10.96
N ALA A 115 -8.12 19.31 -10.76
CA ALA A 115 -8.43 20.20 -9.63
C ALA A 115 -8.40 19.47 -8.27
N GLN A 116 -8.57 18.14 -8.24
CA GLN A 116 -8.50 17.34 -7.01
C GLN A 116 -7.07 16.99 -6.61
N ALA A 117 -6.10 17.22 -7.49
CA ALA A 117 -4.73 16.86 -7.23
C ALA A 117 -4.09 17.72 -6.14
N SER A 118 -3.52 17.08 -5.13
CA SER A 118 -2.76 17.73 -4.08
C SER A 118 -1.34 18.01 -4.55
N LYS A 119 -0.90 19.27 -4.47
CA LYS A 119 0.45 19.66 -4.88
C LYS A 119 1.48 19.35 -3.80
N ARG A 120 2.55 18.63 -4.17
CA ARG A 120 3.73 18.37 -3.34
C ARG A 120 4.98 18.83 -4.10
N ARG A 121 5.53 19.98 -3.78
CA ARG A 121 6.67 20.59 -4.48
C ARG A 121 6.42 20.68 -6.00
N THR A 122 7.02 19.75 -6.78
CA THR A 122 6.91 19.68 -8.25
C THR A 122 5.94 18.60 -8.73
N TRP A 123 5.48 17.73 -7.83
CA TRP A 123 4.57 16.64 -8.11
C TRP A 123 3.16 16.94 -7.61
N PHE A 124 2.19 16.38 -8.26
CA PHE A 124 0.80 16.33 -7.84
C PHE A 124 0.42 14.90 -7.51
N SER A 125 -0.38 14.71 -6.49
CA SER A 125 -0.85 13.39 -6.05
C SER A 125 -2.37 13.34 -6.10
N ILE A 126 -2.89 12.23 -6.60
CA ILE A 126 -4.33 11.93 -6.65
C ILE A 126 -4.56 10.59 -5.96
N ASN A 127 -5.48 10.56 -4.98
CA ASN A 127 -6.02 9.32 -4.46
C ASN A 127 -7.17 8.88 -5.36
N LEU A 128 -7.07 7.65 -5.90
CA LEU A 128 -8.02 7.14 -6.90
C LEU A 128 -9.42 6.91 -6.31
N GLU A 129 -9.50 6.40 -5.08
CA GLU A 129 -10.77 6.08 -4.42
C GLU A 129 -11.59 7.34 -4.13
N ASP A 130 -10.93 8.32 -3.50
CA ASP A 130 -11.57 9.59 -3.17
C ASP A 130 -11.96 10.35 -4.42
N SER A 131 -11.10 10.35 -5.45
CA SER A 131 -11.39 11.01 -6.72
C SER A 131 -12.53 10.33 -7.48
N ALA A 132 -12.59 9.01 -7.49
CA ALA A 132 -13.68 8.26 -8.11
C ALA A 132 -15.03 8.60 -7.45
N ARG A 133 -15.04 8.66 -6.12
CA ARG A 133 -16.22 9.03 -5.33
C ARG A 133 -16.67 10.46 -5.62
N GLN A 134 -15.75 11.42 -5.63
CA GLN A 134 -16.07 12.84 -5.88
C GLN A 134 -16.48 13.12 -7.34
N LEU A 135 -15.93 12.38 -8.29
CA LEU A 135 -16.25 12.52 -9.71
C LEU A 135 -17.50 11.70 -10.12
N GLY A 136 -17.94 10.76 -9.26
CA GLY A 136 -19.05 9.87 -9.56
C GLY A 136 -18.75 8.92 -10.72
N CYS A 137 -17.51 8.41 -10.79
CA CYS A 137 -17.08 7.53 -11.87
C CYS A 137 -16.28 6.34 -11.35
N ALA A 138 -16.09 5.32 -12.20
CA ALA A 138 -15.25 4.18 -11.87
C ALA A 138 -13.76 4.59 -11.84
N ARG A 139 -12.97 3.97 -10.95
CA ARG A 139 -11.52 4.18 -10.81
C ARG A 139 -10.78 3.99 -12.13
N GLU A 140 -11.18 2.97 -12.89
CA GLU A 140 -10.59 2.61 -14.18
C GLU A 140 -10.67 3.77 -15.19
N ARG A 141 -11.69 4.62 -15.08
CA ARG A 141 -11.81 5.82 -15.94
C ARG A 141 -10.70 6.83 -15.60
N ILE A 142 -10.39 7.01 -14.32
CA ILE A 142 -9.34 7.91 -13.86
C ILE A 142 -7.97 7.37 -14.28
N VAL A 143 -7.72 6.08 -14.03
CA VAL A 143 -6.47 5.39 -14.43
C VAL A 143 -6.23 5.55 -15.91
N LYS A 144 -7.20 5.19 -16.76
CA LYS A 144 -7.10 5.33 -18.22
C LYS A 144 -6.84 6.77 -18.67
N ALA A 145 -7.41 7.76 -17.97
CA ALA A 145 -7.19 9.16 -18.29
C ALA A 145 -5.75 9.59 -17.94
N LEU A 146 -5.23 9.19 -16.78
CA LEU A 146 -3.86 9.53 -16.36
C LEU A 146 -2.82 8.80 -17.22
N ASP A 147 -3.03 7.52 -17.50
CA ASP A 147 -2.15 6.71 -18.35
C ASP A 147 -2.10 7.31 -19.77
N TRP A 148 -3.26 7.65 -20.34
CA TRP A 148 -3.32 8.28 -21.66
C TRP A 148 -2.58 9.64 -21.68
N LEU A 149 -2.75 10.47 -20.65
CA LEU A 149 -2.02 11.74 -20.55
C LEU A 149 -0.51 11.52 -20.42
N GLY A 150 -0.10 10.44 -19.75
CA GLY A 150 1.30 10.01 -19.67
C GLY A 150 1.85 9.55 -21.04
N GLU A 151 1.12 8.69 -21.76
CA GLU A 151 1.48 8.21 -23.09
C GLU A 151 1.61 9.36 -24.10
N GLN A 152 0.75 10.38 -24.00
CA GLN A 152 0.83 11.57 -24.82
C GLN A 152 1.92 12.56 -24.39
N GLN A 153 2.73 12.22 -23.39
CA GLN A 153 3.79 13.07 -22.83
C GLN A 153 3.29 14.45 -22.34
N LEU A 154 2.05 14.51 -21.88
CA LEU A 154 1.46 15.71 -21.28
C LEU A 154 1.72 15.76 -19.77
N LEU A 155 1.79 14.59 -19.16
CA LEU A 155 2.15 14.36 -17.76
C LEU A 155 3.27 13.32 -17.68
N LYS A 156 4.18 13.48 -16.73
CA LYS A 156 5.00 12.36 -16.23
C LYS A 156 4.20 11.70 -15.11
N VAL A 157 3.86 10.44 -15.25
CA VAL A 157 3.00 9.71 -14.30
C VAL A 157 3.82 8.67 -13.55
N GLU A 158 3.63 8.57 -12.25
CA GLU A 158 4.19 7.54 -11.37
C GLU A 158 3.07 6.98 -10.49
N VAL A 159 3.09 5.68 -10.24
CA VAL A 159 2.12 5.01 -9.37
C VAL A 159 2.69 4.85 -7.97
N ALA A 160 1.83 4.95 -6.97
CA ALA A 160 2.21 4.83 -5.56
C ALA A 160 1.08 4.16 -4.76
N GLY A 161 1.37 3.85 -3.49
CA GLY A 161 0.34 3.32 -2.59
C GLY A 161 -0.16 1.95 -3.00
N VAL A 162 0.74 0.97 -3.15
CA VAL A 162 0.33 -0.43 -3.43
C VAL A 162 -0.59 -0.92 -2.32
N ARG A 163 -1.78 -1.37 -2.71
CA ARG A 163 -2.77 -2.02 -1.84
C ARG A 163 -2.87 -3.48 -2.23
N ASN A 164 -2.66 -4.34 -1.27
CA ASN A 164 -2.89 -5.77 -1.43
C ASN A 164 -4.34 -6.08 -1.11
N CYS A 165 -5.06 -6.66 -2.06
CA CYS A 165 -6.45 -7.08 -1.88
C CYS A 165 -6.51 -8.46 -1.27
N PHE A 166 -7.49 -8.66 -0.41
CA PHE A 166 -7.74 -9.94 0.22
C PHE A 166 -9.24 -10.22 0.26
N ARG A 167 -9.57 -11.51 0.21
CA ARG A 167 -10.93 -12.00 0.45
C ARG A 167 -10.90 -12.98 1.59
N ARG A 168 -11.75 -12.76 2.59
CA ARG A 168 -11.95 -13.70 3.69
C ARG A 168 -12.67 -14.95 3.16
N LEU A 169 -12.13 -16.11 3.48
CA LEU A 169 -12.67 -17.40 3.07
C LEU A 169 -13.42 -18.09 4.22
N ARG A 170 -13.00 -17.83 5.45
CA ARG A 170 -13.49 -18.50 6.63
C ARG A 170 -13.43 -17.58 7.84
N GLU A 171 -14.37 -17.73 8.78
CA GLU A 171 -14.32 -17.06 10.07
C GLU A 171 -13.19 -17.65 10.94
N PRO A 172 -12.59 -16.85 11.83
CA PRO A 172 -11.66 -17.38 12.81
C PRO A 172 -12.36 -18.42 13.68
N ILE A 173 -11.63 -19.48 14.03
CA ILE A 173 -12.12 -20.46 15.00
C ILE A 173 -12.20 -19.75 16.33
N ASP A 174 -13.32 -19.92 17.04
CA ASP A 174 -13.50 -19.38 18.40
C ASP A 174 -12.29 -19.73 19.28
N ARG A 175 -11.81 -18.73 20.02
CA ARG A 175 -10.63 -18.82 20.90
C ARG A 175 -10.88 -19.66 22.12
#